data_69b3cfbbb29b588ff0b53fbbb81830dd
#
_entry.id   69b3cfbbb29b588ff0b53fbbb81830dd
#
_cell.length_a   1.000
_cell.length_b   1.000
_cell.length_c   1.000
_cell.angle_alpha   90.00
_cell.angle_beta   90.00
_cell.angle_gamma   90.00
#
_symmetry.space_group_name_H-M   'P 1'
#
loop_
_entity.id
_entity.type
_entity.pdbx_description
1 polymer ?
#
loop_
_entity_poly.entity_id
_entity_poly.type
_entity_poly.pdbx_seq_one_letter_code
_entity_poly.pdbx_strand_id
1 'polypeptide(L)'
;MHEMRKAGLKAAVYDAGTSFGGTWRWNVYPGARVDSPVPIYELAIPEVYKDWHWTTNYPNWEELQAYFDHMDKVLNLSKDCSFETVVTSAEFDMEEGKWNVGTQDGRKAKAKFLIVCAGFAAKRYIPGFPSMDKFKGTIHHSSFWPVEGVPYEGKRVAIIGTGASGVQMIQVSH
;
A
#
# COMPACT_ATOMS: atom_id res chain seq x y z
N MET A 1 2.17 -14.19 -6.51
CA MET A 1 1.69 -14.56 -7.88
C MET A 1 2.78 -15.18 -8.73
N HIS A 2 3.89 -14.47 -9.00
CA HIS A 2 4.97 -14.95 -9.84
C HIS A 2 5.47 -16.36 -9.45
N GLU A 3 5.86 -16.57 -8.21
CA GLU A 3 6.33 -17.88 -7.71
C GLU A 3 5.21 -18.95 -7.70
N MET A 4 3.98 -18.57 -7.46
CA MET A 4 2.85 -19.52 -7.56
C MET A 4 2.64 -20.01 -8.98
N ARG A 5 2.75 -19.11 -9.98
CA ARG A 5 2.68 -19.51 -11.39
C ARG A 5 3.82 -20.46 -11.78
N LYS A 6 5.05 -20.18 -11.32
CA LYS A 6 6.19 -21.09 -11.52
C LYS A 6 5.94 -22.48 -10.91
N ALA A 7 5.28 -22.54 -9.75
CA ALA A 7 4.89 -23.79 -9.11
C ALA A 7 3.65 -24.46 -9.74
N GLY A 8 3.09 -23.93 -10.81
CA GLY A 8 1.89 -24.46 -11.46
C GLY A 8 0.60 -24.24 -10.67
N LEU A 9 0.61 -23.38 -9.67
CA LEU A 9 -0.55 -23.09 -8.83
C LEU A 9 -1.42 -22.01 -9.45
N LYS A 10 -2.74 -22.20 -9.38
CA LYS A 10 -3.71 -21.17 -9.71
C LYS A 10 -3.97 -20.33 -8.46
N ALA A 11 -3.79 -19.03 -8.55
CA ALA A 11 -4.09 -18.10 -7.47
C ALA A 11 -4.78 -16.87 -8.04
N ALA A 12 -5.64 -16.24 -7.22
CA ALA A 12 -6.25 -14.94 -7.48
C ALA A 12 -5.92 -13.99 -6.34
N VAL A 13 -5.75 -12.71 -6.65
CA VAL A 13 -5.49 -11.66 -5.67
C VAL A 13 -6.67 -10.70 -5.65
N TYR A 14 -7.11 -10.34 -4.46
CA TYR A 14 -8.05 -9.25 -4.22
C TYR A 14 -7.33 -8.12 -3.48
N ASP A 15 -7.39 -6.91 -4.01
CA ASP A 15 -6.79 -5.73 -3.41
C ASP A 15 -7.78 -4.57 -3.42
N ALA A 16 -7.87 -3.85 -2.31
CA ALA A 16 -8.74 -2.67 -2.19
C ALA A 16 -8.19 -1.46 -2.97
N GLY A 17 -6.92 -1.45 -3.32
CA GLY A 17 -6.28 -0.40 -4.11
C GLY A 17 -6.63 -0.50 -5.61
N THR A 18 -6.30 0.56 -6.33
CA THR A 18 -6.50 0.63 -7.79
C THR A 18 -5.35 0.02 -8.58
N SER A 19 -4.22 -0.28 -7.92
CA SER A 19 -3.01 -0.87 -8.50
C SER A 19 -2.16 -1.52 -7.41
N PHE A 20 -1.07 -2.16 -7.81
CA PHE A 20 -0.04 -2.62 -6.88
C PHE A 20 0.63 -1.46 -6.14
N GLY A 21 1.32 -1.78 -5.04
CA GLY A 21 2.07 -0.81 -4.26
C GLY A 21 1.78 -0.86 -2.76
N GLY A 22 0.59 -1.34 -2.35
CA GLY A 22 0.22 -1.46 -0.94
C GLY A 22 0.47 -0.16 -0.17
N THR A 23 1.41 -0.16 0.77
CA THR A 23 1.82 1.03 1.55
C THR A 23 2.10 2.24 0.66
N TRP A 24 2.76 2.06 -0.48
CA TRP A 24 3.18 3.12 -1.39
C TRP A 24 2.05 3.61 -2.32
N ARG A 25 0.96 2.90 -2.36
CA ARG A 25 -0.28 3.35 -3.00
C ARG A 25 -1.07 4.29 -2.10
N TRP A 26 -1.01 4.04 -0.77
CA TRP A 26 -1.83 4.77 0.20
C TRP A 26 -1.08 5.91 0.90
N ASN A 27 0.24 5.84 1.04
CA ASN A 27 1.05 6.84 1.74
C ASN A 27 1.70 7.79 0.74
N VAL A 28 0.98 8.85 0.39
CA VAL A 28 1.36 9.88 -0.57
C VAL A 28 1.58 11.25 0.10
N TYR A 29 1.83 11.24 1.41
CA TYR A 29 2.11 12.47 2.15
C TYR A 29 3.45 13.09 1.69
N PRO A 30 3.63 14.42 1.86
CA PRO A 30 4.85 15.11 1.44
C PRO A 30 6.12 14.49 2.05
N GLY A 31 7.09 14.18 1.20
CA GLY A 31 8.35 13.58 1.62
C GLY A 31 8.29 12.07 1.86
N ALA A 32 7.17 11.40 1.60
CA ALA A 32 7.02 9.94 1.77
C ALA A 32 8.07 9.19 0.95
N ARG A 33 8.88 8.37 1.62
CA ARG A 33 9.98 7.60 1.02
C ARG A 33 10.30 6.38 1.86
N VAL A 34 11.07 5.46 1.30
CA VAL A 34 11.63 4.35 2.08
C VAL A 34 12.64 4.87 3.10
N ASP A 35 12.75 4.19 4.21
CA ASP A 35 13.77 4.38 5.25
C ASP A 35 14.85 3.29 5.21
N SER A 36 14.73 2.37 4.26
CA SER A 36 15.71 1.32 3.97
C SER A 36 16.34 1.56 2.60
N PRO A 37 17.66 1.43 2.44
CA PRO A 37 18.28 1.67 1.16
C PRO A 37 17.94 0.58 0.14
N VAL A 38 17.84 0.95 -1.13
CA VAL A 38 17.89 -0.01 -2.22
C VAL A 38 19.33 -0.56 -2.34
N PRO A 39 19.58 -1.83 -2.66
CA PRO A 39 18.66 -2.83 -3.23
C PRO A 39 17.87 -3.67 -2.22
N ILE A 40 17.91 -3.37 -0.90
CA ILE A 40 17.14 -4.16 0.09
C ILE A 40 15.63 -4.13 -0.24
N TYR A 41 15.16 -3.04 -0.82
CA TYR A 41 13.76 -2.86 -1.21
C TYR A 41 13.41 -3.45 -2.58
N GLU A 42 14.41 -3.85 -3.34
CA GLU A 42 14.25 -4.41 -4.68
C GLU A 42 13.96 -5.91 -4.62
N LEU A 43 13.07 -6.39 -5.48
CA LEU A 43 12.83 -7.82 -5.61
C LEU A 43 13.98 -8.50 -6.36
N ALA A 44 14.50 -9.60 -5.82
CA ALA A 44 15.55 -10.42 -6.44
C ALA A 44 14.99 -11.27 -7.60
N ILE A 45 14.30 -10.64 -8.53
CA ILE A 45 13.73 -11.25 -9.74
C ILE A 45 14.47 -10.66 -10.94
N PRO A 46 15.34 -11.46 -11.64
CA PRO A 46 16.18 -10.96 -12.72
C PRO A 46 15.41 -10.21 -13.81
N GLU A 47 14.23 -10.71 -14.17
CA GLU A 47 13.38 -10.11 -15.19
C GLU A 47 12.90 -8.71 -14.80
N VAL A 48 12.82 -8.41 -13.50
CA VAL A 48 12.37 -7.11 -12.98
C VAL A 48 13.55 -6.17 -12.84
N TYR A 49 14.63 -6.59 -12.14
CA TYR A 49 15.69 -5.64 -11.77
C TYR A 49 16.64 -5.32 -12.93
N LYS A 50 16.80 -6.17 -13.95
CA LYS A 50 17.74 -5.94 -15.05
C LYS A 50 17.46 -4.67 -15.86
N ASP A 51 16.19 -4.26 -15.95
CA ASP A 51 15.74 -3.10 -16.74
C ASP A 51 15.19 -1.98 -15.82
N TRP A 52 15.50 -2.03 -14.51
CA TRP A 52 15.11 -1.01 -13.55
C TRP A 52 16.34 -0.35 -12.93
N HIS A 53 16.31 0.96 -12.83
CA HIS A 53 17.38 1.75 -12.23
C HIS A 53 16.78 2.78 -11.27
N TRP A 54 17.16 2.65 -10.00
CA TRP A 54 16.76 3.60 -8.97
C TRP A 54 17.53 4.92 -9.12
N THR A 55 16.85 6.04 -8.99
CA THR A 55 17.47 7.37 -9.07
C THR A 55 18.18 7.76 -7.78
N THR A 56 17.83 7.13 -6.66
CA THR A 56 18.37 7.40 -5.33
C THR A 56 18.40 6.14 -4.46
N ASN A 57 19.22 6.16 -3.40
CA ASN A 57 19.26 5.07 -2.42
C ASN A 57 18.00 4.98 -1.55
N TYR A 58 17.23 6.05 -1.45
CA TYR A 58 16.00 6.12 -0.66
C TYR A 58 14.87 6.70 -1.53
N PRO A 59 14.33 5.92 -2.46
CA PRO A 59 13.32 6.39 -3.40
C PRO A 59 12.05 6.86 -2.68
N ASN A 60 11.45 7.88 -3.26
CA ASN A 60 10.17 8.42 -2.83
C ASN A 60 9.00 7.54 -3.29
N TRP A 61 7.81 7.89 -2.84
CA TRP A 61 6.61 7.09 -3.12
C TRP A 61 6.29 7.05 -4.62
N GLU A 62 6.56 8.10 -5.37
CA GLU A 62 6.33 8.15 -6.83
C GLU A 62 7.23 7.13 -7.56
N GLU A 63 8.50 7.09 -7.21
CA GLU A 63 9.44 6.14 -7.82
C GLU A 63 9.12 4.70 -7.43
N LEU A 64 8.66 4.48 -6.19
CA LEU A 64 8.19 3.17 -5.75
C LEU A 64 6.94 2.72 -6.50
N GLN A 65 6.00 3.62 -6.75
CA GLN A 65 4.83 3.31 -7.59
C GLN A 65 5.25 2.93 -9.01
N ALA A 66 6.13 3.70 -9.61
CA ALA A 66 6.66 3.40 -10.94
C ALA A 66 7.38 2.03 -10.98
N TYR A 67 8.07 1.66 -9.89
CA TYR A 67 8.68 0.33 -9.75
C TYR A 67 7.63 -0.80 -9.71
N PHE A 68 6.52 -0.62 -8.97
CA PHE A 68 5.44 -1.61 -8.94
C PHE A 68 4.73 -1.72 -10.30
N ASP A 69 4.56 -0.62 -11.01
CA ASP A 69 4.00 -0.62 -12.36
C ASP A 69 4.94 -1.35 -13.36
N HIS A 70 6.25 -1.12 -13.25
CA HIS A 70 7.26 -1.86 -14.01
C HIS A 70 7.21 -3.35 -13.69
N MET A 71 7.14 -3.73 -12.44
CA MET A 71 7.03 -5.12 -11.98
C MET A 71 5.77 -5.79 -12.55
N ASP A 72 4.62 -5.11 -12.51
CA ASP A 72 3.38 -5.62 -13.09
C ASP A 72 3.51 -5.82 -14.60
N LYS A 73 4.05 -4.84 -15.31
CA LYS A 73 4.27 -4.89 -16.75
C LYS A 73 5.17 -6.09 -17.15
N VAL A 74 6.26 -6.31 -16.41
CA VAL A 74 7.21 -7.38 -16.68
C VAL A 74 6.64 -8.77 -16.39
N LEU A 75 5.96 -8.91 -15.25
CA LEU A 75 5.45 -10.18 -14.74
C LEU A 75 3.98 -10.44 -15.08
N ASN A 76 3.29 -9.46 -15.69
CA ASN A 76 1.87 -9.52 -16.03
C ASN A 76 1.03 -10.03 -14.84
N LEU A 77 1.17 -9.35 -13.67
CA LEU A 77 0.55 -9.80 -12.43
C LEU A 77 -0.93 -9.44 -12.36
N SER A 78 -1.30 -8.28 -12.89
CA SER A 78 -2.66 -7.73 -12.85
C SER A 78 -3.71 -8.63 -13.49
N LYS A 79 -3.31 -9.52 -14.44
CA LYS A 79 -4.25 -10.46 -15.05
C LYS A 79 -4.93 -11.43 -14.06
N ASP A 80 -4.31 -11.69 -12.91
CA ASP A 80 -4.83 -12.57 -11.86
C ASP A 80 -5.25 -11.77 -10.61
N CYS A 81 -5.34 -10.44 -10.74
CA CYS A 81 -5.71 -9.53 -9.66
C CYS A 81 -7.07 -8.88 -9.92
N SER A 82 -7.83 -8.72 -8.86
CA SER A 82 -9.04 -7.88 -8.84
C SER A 82 -8.76 -6.70 -7.92
N PHE A 83 -8.47 -5.56 -8.53
CA PHE A 83 -8.33 -4.29 -7.82
C PHE A 83 -9.70 -3.71 -7.43
N GLU A 84 -9.69 -2.67 -6.60
CA GLU A 84 -10.89 -2.02 -6.04
C GLU A 84 -11.86 -3.03 -5.42
N THR A 85 -11.30 -4.12 -4.89
CA THR A 85 -12.06 -5.26 -4.39
C THR A 85 -11.74 -5.50 -2.94
N VAL A 86 -12.64 -5.08 -2.06
CA VAL A 86 -12.54 -5.28 -0.63
C VAL A 86 -13.06 -6.64 -0.24
N VAL A 87 -12.21 -7.47 0.37
CA VAL A 87 -12.63 -8.71 1.01
C VAL A 87 -13.31 -8.38 2.34
N THR A 88 -14.55 -8.82 2.51
CA THR A 88 -15.37 -8.54 3.70
C THR A 88 -15.55 -9.75 4.61
N SER A 89 -15.35 -10.95 4.10
CA SER A 89 -15.42 -12.19 4.88
C SER A 89 -14.47 -13.25 4.35
N ALA A 90 -13.96 -14.08 5.25
CA ALA A 90 -13.22 -15.28 4.92
C ALA A 90 -13.52 -16.34 5.99
N GLU A 91 -14.21 -17.40 5.62
CA GLU A 91 -14.66 -18.46 6.52
C GLU A 91 -14.13 -19.80 6.03
N PHE A 92 -13.57 -20.58 6.94
CA PHE A 92 -13.09 -21.92 6.62
C PHE A 92 -14.22 -22.93 6.77
N ASP A 93 -14.50 -23.66 5.71
CA ASP A 93 -15.46 -24.75 5.68
C ASP A 93 -14.75 -26.05 6.09
N MET A 94 -15.09 -26.55 7.25
CA MET A 94 -14.48 -27.78 7.82
C MET A 94 -14.87 -29.06 7.06
N GLU A 95 -16.02 -29.07 6.41
CA GLU A 95 -16.48 -30.24 5.65
C GLU A 95 -15.81 -30.31 4.28
N GLU A 96 -15.74 -29.19 3.58
CA GLU A 96 -15.06 -29.09 2.27
C GLU A 96 -13.53 -28.93 2.37
N GLY A 97 -13.00 -28.53 3.53
CA GLY A 97 -11.59 -28.23 3.73
C GLY A 97 -11.12 -27.02 2.89
N LYS A 98 -11.97 -26.00 2.75
CA LYS A 98 -11.74 -24.83 1.89
C LYS A 98 -12.15 -23.53 2.56
N TRP A 99 -11.53 -22.46 2.12
CA TRP A 99 -11.92 -21.10 2.45
C TRP A 99 -13.04 -20.60 1.53
N ASN A 100 -14.11 -20.08 2.11
CA ASN A 100 -15.14 -19.31 1.44
C ASN A 100 -14.81 -17.81 1.64
N VAL A 101 -14.53 -17.10 0.55
CA VAL A 101 -14.15 -15.69 0.58
C VAL A 101 -15.26 -14.88 -0.06
N GLY A 102 -15.71 -13.82 0.64
CA GLY A 102 -16.73 -12.88 0.16
C GLY A 102 -16.13 -11.48 0.00
N THR A 103 -16.61 -10.76 -1.01
CA THR A 103 -16.18 -9.40 -1.31
C THR A 103 -17.31 -8.40 -1.16
N GLN A 104 -16.97 -7.12 -1.03
CA GLN A 104 -17.92 -6.02 -0.86
C GLN A 104 -18.92 -5.91 -2.02
N ASP A 105 -18.50 -6.24 -3.23
CA ASP A 105 -19.35 -6.23 -4.44
C ASP A 105 -20.17 -7.52 -4.65
N GLY A 106 -20.15 -8.42 -3.64
CA GLY A 106 -20.96 -9.65 -3.63
C GLY A 106 -20.32 -10.84 -4.35
N ARG A 107 -19.13 -10.70 -4.91
CA ARG A 107 -18.40 -11.85 -5.47
C ARG A 107 -18.03 -12.85 -4.37
N LYS A 108 -17.99 -14.12 -4.74
CA LYS A 108 -17.60 -15.22 -3.85
C LYS A 108 -16.51 -16.07 -4.53
N ALA A 109 -15.55 -16.50 -3.73
CA ALA A 109 -14.48 -17.40 -4.18
C ALA A 109 -14.29 -18.53 -3.18
N LYS A 110 -13.88 -19.70 -3.67
CA LYS A 110 -13.45 -20.83 -2.85
C LYS A 110 -11.98 -21.13 -3.13
N ALA A 111 -11.19 -21.31 -2.09
CA ALA A 111 -9.78 -21.64 -2.20
C ALA A 111 -9.35 -22.65 -1.12
N LYS A 112 -8.43 -23.54 -1.46
CA LYS A 112 -7.83 -24.47 -0.49
C LYS A 112 -6.95 -23.75 0.53
N PHE A 113 -6.29 -22.67 0.08
CA PHE A 113 -5.40 -21.85 0.90
C PHE A 113 -5.81 -20.38 0.81
N LEU A 114 -5.75 -19.69 1.93
CA LEU A 114 -5.89 -18.24 2.02
C LEU A 114 -4.58 -17.65 2.51
N ILE A 115 -4.02 -16.69 1.76
CA ILE A 115 -2.83 -15.95 2.13
C ILE A 115 -3.24 -14.50 2.37
N VAL A 116 -3.08 -14.03 3.62
CA VAL A 116 -3.45 -12.68 4.01
C VAL A 116 -2.20 -11.79 3.96
N CYS A 117 -2.18 -10.85 3.03
CA CYS A 117 -1.10 -9.88 2.82
C CYS A 117 -1.57 -8.44 3.11
N ALA A 118 -2.45 -8.25 4.08
CA ALA A 118 -3.08 -6.96 4.39
C ALA A 118 -2.14 -5.91 5.00
N GLY A 119 -0.90 -6.28 5.32
CA GLY A 119 0.06 -5.40 6.00
C GLY A 119 -0.25 -5.21 7.49
N PHE A 120 0.67 -4.58 8.20
CA PHE A 120 0.58 -4.36 9.66
C PHE A 120 0.03 -2.97 10.03
N ALA A 121 0.00 -2.02 9.10
CA ALA A 121 -0.38 -0.63 9.32
C ALA A 121 -1.63 -0.19 8.50
N ALA A 122 -2.49 -1.13 8.14
CA ALA A 122 -3.67 -0.86 7.32
C ALA A 122 -4.73 -0.01 8.04
N LYS A 123 -4.80 -0.10 9.38
CA LYS A 123 -5.74 0.67 10.19
C LYS A 123 -5.04 1.88 10.81
N ARG A 124 -5.52 3.10 10.46
CA ARG A 124 -5.03 4.32 11.09
C ARG A 124 -5.40 4.38 12.57
N TYR A 125 -4.55 4.99 13.37
CA TYR A 125 -4.82 5.36 14.75
C TYR A 125 -4.86 6.89 14.86
N ILE A 126 -5.96 7.42 15.35
CA ILE A 126 -6.12 8.84 15.67
C ILE A 126 -6.22 8.93 17.19
N PRO A 127 -5.26 9.56 17.88
CA PRO A 127 -5.33 9.73 19.31
C PRO A 127 -6.50 10.66 19.70
N GLY A 128 -7.14 10.34 20.83
CA GLY A 128 -8.26 11.12 21.36
C GLY A 128 -7.79 12.37 22.09
N PHE A 129 -7.35 13.39 21.37
CA PHE A 129 -6.96 14.66 21.98
C PHE A 129 -8.20 15.44 22.45
N PRO A 130 -8.18 15.99 23.69
CA PRO A 130 -9.26 16.85 24.16
C PRO A 130 -9.47 18.05 23.24
N SER A 131 -10.72 18.34 22.91
CA SER A 131 -11.12 19.49 22.07
C SER A 131 -10.58 19.48 20.62
N MET A 132 -10.22 18.33 20.08
CA MET A 132 -9.80 18.20 18.68
C MET A 132 -10.90 18.67 17.72
N ASP A 133 -12.16 18.45 18.08
CA ASP A 133 -13.35 18.91 17.36
C ASP A 133 -13.49 20.43 17.31
N LYS A 134 -12.83 21.16 18.21
CA LYS A 134 -12.84 22.63 18.27
C LYS A 134 -11.76 23.29 17.41
N PHE A 135 -10.84 22.50 16.89
CA PHE A 135 -9.82 23.04 16.00
C PHE A 135 -10.45 23.56 14.70
N LYS A 136 -10.16 24.82 14.37
CA LYS A 136 -10.76 25.50 13.20
C LYS A 136 -9.95 25.37 11.91
N GLY A 137 -8.73 24.82 12.00
CA GLY A 137 -7.88 24.54 10.85
C GLY A 137 -8.19 23.20 10.19
N THR A 138 -7.42 22.86 9.19
CA THR A 138 -7.50 21.57 8.49
C THR A 138 -6.66 20.54 9.24
N ILE A 139 -7.18 19.32 9.37
CA ILE A 139 -6.48 18.19 9.99
C ILE A 139 -6.39 17.09 8.96
N HIS A 140 -5.18 16.61 8.71
CA HIS A 140 -4.92 15.45 7.86
C HIS A 140 -4.16 14.37 8.63
N HIS A 141 -4.46 13.13 8.33
CA HIS A 141 -3.68 11.98 8.78
C HIS A 141 -2.76 11.52 7.65
N SER A 142 -1.49 11.23 7.93
CA SER A 142 -0.51 10.84 6.91
C SER A 142 -0.98 9.68 6.01
N SER A 143 -1.65 8.66 6.58
CA SER A 143 -2.20 7.52 5.83
C SER A 143 -3.46 7.84 5.01
N PHE A 144 -3.96 9.07 5.05
CA PHE A 144 -5.12 9.55 4.29
C PHE A 144 -4.83 10.93 3.72
N TRP A 145 -3.61 11.12 3.26
CA TRP A 145 -3.23 12.35 2.58
C TRP A 145 -3.92 12.40 1.22
N PRO A 146 -4.53 13.53 0.85
CA PRO A 146 -5.12 13.69 -0.48
C PRO A 146 -4.06 13.54 -1.58
N VAL A 147 -4.36 12.75 -2.60
CA VAL A 147 -3.44 12.49 -3.72
C VAL A 147 -3.14 13.77 -4.50
N GLU A 148 -4.12 14.68 -4.58
CA GLU A 148 -4.00 16.01 -5.18
C GLU A 148 -3.13 16.98 -4.36
N GLY A 149 -2.71 16.56 -3.17
CA GLY A 149 -1.94 17.37 -2.24
C GLY A 149 -2.80 18.31 -1.39
N VAL A 150 -2.15 19.02 -0.47
CA VAL A 150 -2.77 20.01 0.40
C VAL A 150 -2.03 21.32 0.29
N PRO A 151 -2.68 22.44 -0.05
CA PRO A 151 -2.03 23.75 -0.09
C PRO A 151 -1.79 24.26 1.33
N TYR A 152 -0.56 24.16 1.81
CA TYR A 152 -0.15 24.66 3.14
C TYR A 152 0.87 25.82 3.05
N GLU A 153 1.20 26.27 1.86
CA GLU A 153 2.10 27.39 1.62
C GLU A 153 1.61 28.65 2.37
N GLY A 154 2.52 29.28 3.11
CA GLY A 154 2.20 30.45 3.94
C GLY A 154 1.37 30.15 5.20
N LYS A 155 1.06 28.89 5.50
CA LYS A 155 0.31 28.50 6.70
C LYS A 155 1.24 28.03 7.81
N ARG A 156 0.79 28.19 9.04
CA ARG A 156 1.44 27.55 10.19
C ARG A 156 0.98 26.09 10.26
N VAL A 157 1.92 25.17 10.15
CA VAL A 157 1.67 23.73 10.17
C VAL A 157 2.19 23.14 11.48
N ALA A 158 1.41 22.30 12.12
CA ALA A 158 1.84 21.48 13.26
C ALA A 158 1.83 20.00 12.85
N ILE A 159 2.92 19.30 13.12
CA ILE A 159 3.04 17.86 12.90
C ILE A 159 3.03 17.17 14.25
N ILE A 160 2.12 16.20 14.42
CA ILE A 160 1.99 15.42 15.65
C ILE A 160 2.52 14.00 15.37
N GLY A 161 3.59 13.65 16.05
CA GLY A 161 4.28 12.37 15.91
C GLY A 161 5.75 12.53 15.52
N THR A 162 6.56 11.60 15.98
CA THR A 162 8.03 11.59 15.79
C THR A 162 8.53 10.32 15.07
N GLY A 163 7.61 9.56 14.48
CA GLY A 163 7.95 8.42 13.63
C GLY A 163 8.49 8.84 12.26
N ALA A 164 8.85 7.87 11.42
CA ALA A 164 9.41 8.11 10.08
C ALA A 164 8.58 9.11 9.27
N SER A 165 7.25 8.97 9.25
CA SER A 165 6.36 9.90 8.54
C SER A 165 6.49 11.34 9.02
N GLY A 166 6.54 11.56 10.35
CA GLY A 166 6.69 12.90 10.92
C GLY A 166 8.04 13.55 10.55
N VAL A 167 9.11 12.77 10.62
CA VAL A 167 10.47 13.22 10.24
C VAL A 167 10.54 13.57 8.75
N GLN A 168 9.92 12.75 7.89
CA GLN A 168 9.89 12.99 6.44
C GLN A 168 9.08 14.24 6.08
N MET A 169 7.91 14.40 6.70
CA MET A 169 7.04 15.55 6.44
C MET A 169 7.67 16.88 6.87
N ILE A 170 8.35 16.94 8.01
CA ILE A 170 8.94 18.19 8.51
C ILE A 170 10.04 18.70 7.61
N GLN A 171 10.74 17.81 6.90
CA GLN A 171 11.82 18.18 5.97
C GLN A 171 11.34 18.91 4.72
N VAL A 172 10.07 18.77 4.35
CA VAL A 172 9.49 19.34 3.12
C VAL A 172 8.39 20.35 3.41
N SER A 173 8.13 20.66 4.69
CA SER A 173 7.07 21.59 5.13
C SER A 173 7.60 22.96 5.57
N HIS A 174 8.83 23.32 5.21
CA HIS A 174 9.48 24.60 5.57
C HIS A 174 9.56 25.56 4.39
#